data_727f30b76bbf35f92a8a5050aa1e104c
#
_entry.id   727f30b76bbf35f92a8a5050aa1e104c
#
_cell.length_a   1.000
_cell.length_b   1.000
_cell.length_c   1.000
_cell.angle_alpha   90.00
_cell.angle_beta   90.00
_cell.angle_gamma   90.00
#
_symmetry.space_group_name_H-M   'P 1'
#
loop_
_entity.id
_entity.type
_entity.pdbx_description
1 polymer ?
#
loop_
_entity_poly.entity_id
_entity_poly.type
_entity_poly.pdbx_seq_one_letter_code
_entity_poly.pdbx_strand_id
1 'polypeptide(L)'
;MPTIPATPVFNASAIDVLNAIRANASVSYQERIPEATQDNIREIGNAMLSYQPTQNEFLSALVNRIARVIITSKSYTNPLKMFKKGTLEYGETVEEVFVQIAKAHQFDPAVAEKEVFKREIPDVAAIFHKLNVQNFYKTTISNEQLRQAFLSVEGVNDLIAKIVDSLYTGSEVDEYVYMKQLIVDAANKGQMKLVRIPEWDVDDPEVPLKKIVKQFKSYSNKLEFMSNAYNAYGVTTHTPKSEQVLIIDAALDAAMDVDVLASAFNMDKAQFMGQRVLIDNFGSLTGACAALVDKDWFMVFDNLTNFTENYNGEGMYWNYFYHVWRTYSTSLFANAILFTTDATTTYTAPQAYTDTWTAYPATVTAASIATVAKIAIQGVGAKPPVVRVTKNNAEVEADVALTPAMHNNALYWIADVAPTMTGAKANDKFAIKVYFNIGGEIGDKTTYVYNLTVN
;
A
#
# COMPACT_ATOMS: atom_id res chain seq x y z
N MET A 1 -23.43 -12.71 -24.06
CA MET A 1 -22.61 -11.77 -23.30
C MET A 1 -23.28 -10.41 -23.37
N PRO A 2 -23.64 -9.76 -22.27
CA PRO A 2 -24.17 -8.40 -22.34
C PRO A 2 -23.00 -7.48 -22.70
N THR A 3 -23.12 -6.77 -23.80
CA THR A 3 -22.23 -5.70 -24.22
C THR A 3 -22.31 -4.57 -23.17
N ILE A 4 -21.21 -4.36 -22.44
CA ILE A 4 -21.04 -3.16 -21.61
C ILE A 4 -21.11 -1.97 -22.56
N PRO A 5 -22.04 -1.02 -22.38
CA PRO A 5 -22.07 0.16 -23.22
C PRO A 5 -20.75 0.91 -23.02
N ALA A 6 -20.06 1.17 -24.14
CA ALA A 6 -18.85 1.99 -24.13
C ALA A 6 -19.20 3.33 -23.46
N THR A 7 -18.52 3.66 -22.38
CA THR A 7 -18.63 4.95 -21.71
C THR A 7 -18.30 6.03 -22.75
N PRO A 8 -19.16 7.02 -22.98
CA PRO A 8 -18.89 8.04 -23.98
C PRO A 8 -17.62 8.79 -23.59
N VAL A 9 -16.58 8.67 -24.41
CA VAL A 9 -15.36 9.46 -24.29
C VAL A 9 -15.73 10.90 -24.68
N PHE A 10 -15.93 11.76 -23.70
CA PHE A 10 -16.14 13.19 -23.92
C PHE A 10 -14.78 13.84 -24.27
N ASN A 11 -14.46 13.93 -25.55
CA ASN A 11 -13.45 14.87 -26.04
C ASN A 11 -14.09 16.28 -26.06
N ALA A 12 -14.20 16.89 -24.89
CA ALA A 12 -14.67 18.27 -24.80
C ALA A 12 -13.59 19.19 -25.39
N SER A 13 -13.91 19.92 -26.44
CA SER A 13 -13.06 20.98 -26.99
C SER A 13 -13.01 22.18 -26.03
N ALA A 14 -11.99 23.07 -26.15
CA ALA A 14 -11.96 24.30 -25.37
C ALA A 14 -13.24 25.13 -25.56
N ILE A 15 -13.83 25.11 -26.73
CA ILE A 15 -15.11 25.80 -27.04
C ILE A 15 -16.25 25.23 -26.19
N ASP A 16 -16.33 23.91 -26.06
CA ASP A 16 -17.38 23.27 -25.24
C ASP A 16 -17.20 23.61 -23.76
N VAL A 17 -15.95 23.68 -23.29
CA VAL A 17 -15.63 24.08 -21.91
C VAL A 17 -16.03 25.54 -21.67
N LEU A 18 -15.67 26.46 -22.57
CA LEU A 18 -16.03 27.88 -22.47
C LEU A 18 -17.55 28.08 -22.47
N ASN A 19 -18.28 27.45 -23.38
CA ASN A 19 -19.72 27.54 -23.46
C ASN A 19 -20.42 26.96 -22.24
N ALA A 20 -19.88 25.89 -21.72
CA ALA A 20 -20.42 25.28 -20.52
C ALA A 20 -20.11 26.10 -19.25
N ILE A 21 -18.98 26.80 -19.19
CA ILE A 21 -18.71 27.80 -18.13
C ILE A 21 -19.72 28.91 -18.23
N ARG A 22 -19.90 29.48 -19.45
CA ARG A 22 -20.85 30.54 -19.70
C ARG A 22 -22.31 30.17 -19.29
N ALA A 23 -22.75 28.98 -19.64
CA ALA A 23 -24.11 28.50 -19.31
C ALA A 23 -24.39 28.41 -17.79
N ASN A 24 -23.36 28.22 -16.99
CA ASN A 24 -23.46 28.10 -15.52
C ASN A 24 -22.97 29.35 -14.76
N ALA A 25 -22.54 30.39 -15.48
CA ALA A 25 -22.03 31.62 -14.91
C ALA A 25 -23.20 32.60 -14.58
N SER A 26 -22.84 33.66 -13.84
CA SER A 26 -23.80 34.72 -13.49
C SER A 26 -24.38 35.40 -14.72
N VAL A 27 -25.55 36.02 -14.57
CA VAL A 27 -26.21 36.79 -15.66
C VAL A 27 -25.28 37.90 -16.17
N SER A 28 -24.56 38.57 -15.28
CA SER A 28 -23.57 39.59 -15.61
C SER A 28 -22.41 39.06 -16.47
N TYR A 29 -21.98 37.81 -16.24
CA TYR A 29 -20.98 37.14 -17.08
C TYR A 29 -21.57 36.82 -18.46
N GLN A 30 -22.78 36.27 -18.53
CA GLN A 30 -23.45 35.89 -19.80
C GLN A 30 -23.72 37.06 -20.70
N GLU A 31 -24.05 38.25 -20.15
CA GLU A 31 -24.25 39.48 -20.90
C GLU A 31 -22.95 40.05 -21.50
N ARG A 32 -21.83 39.86 -20.84
CA ARG A 32 -20.51 40.39 -21.25
C ARG A 32 -19.76 39.48 -22.19
N ILE A 33 -19.90 38.16 -21.98
CA ILE A 33 -19.16 37.15 -22.72
C ILE A 33 -20.09 36.47 -23.71
N PRO A 34 -19.85 36.62 -25.02
CA PRO A 34 -20.66 35.95 -26.05
C PRO A 34 -20.41 34.43 -26.04
N GLU A 35 -21.23 33.68 -26.73
CA GLU A 35 -21.05 32.25 -26.96
C GLU A 35 -19.75 32.00 -27.73
N ALA A 36 -18.93 31.04 -27.26
CA ALA A 36 -17.65 30.76 -27.84
C ALA A 36 -17.76 29.99 -29.17
N THR A 37 -17.05 30.48 -30.17
CA THR A 37 -16.87 29.87 -31.50
C THR A 37 -15.37 29.87 -31.84
N GLN A 38 -14.99 29.21 -32.94
CA GLN A 38 -13.61 29.22 -33.38
C GLN A 38 -13.07 30.61 -33.73
N ASP A 39 -13.96 31.49 -34.20
CA ASP A 39 -13.58 32.79 -34.75
C ASP A 39 -13.52 33.91 -33.69
N ASN A 40 -14.25 33.79 -32.57
CA ASN A 40 -14.40 34.86 -31.59
C ASN A 40 -13.59 34.68 -30.29
N ILE A 41 -12.71 33.69 -30.19
CA ILE A 41 -11.93 33.40 -28.98
C ILE A 41 -11.14 34.63 -28.48
N ARG A 42 -10.55 35.42 -29.40
CA ARG A 42 -9.80 36.63 -29.04
C ARG A 42 -10.72 37.73 -28.49
N GLU A 43 -11.90 37.85 -29.02
CA GLU A 43 -12.91 38.82 -28.55
C GLU A 43 -13.38 38.44 -27.13
N ILE A 44 -13.64 37.16 -26.89
CA ILE A 44 -13.95 36.61 -25.56
C ILE A 44 -12.82 36.89 -24.59
N GLY A 45 -11.58 36.61 -24.97
CA GLY A 45 -10.42 36.88 -24.15
C GLY A 45 -10.28 38.34 -23.75
N ASN A 46 -10.47 39.26 -24.71
CA ASN A 46 -10.43 40.70 -24.44
C ASN A 46 -11.58 41.16 -23.54
N ALA A 47 -12.80 40.70 -23.79
CA ALA A 47 -13.96 41.01 -22.95
C ALA A 47 -13.79 40.50 -21.51
N MET A 48 -13.24 39.31 -21.35
CA MET A 48 -12.95 38.70 -20.05
C MET A 48 -11.86 39.46 -19.29
N LEU A 49 -10.73 39.76 -19.94
CA LEU A 49 -9.61 40.44 -19.32
C LEU A 49 -9.85 41.94 -19.04
N SER A 50 -10.86 42.53 -19.64
CA SER A 50 -11.23 43.93 -19.42
C SER A 50 -11.92 44.19 -18.09
N TYR A 51 -12.46 43.15 -17.42
CA TYR A 51 -13.22 43.29 -16.19
C TYR A 51 -12.89 42.18 -15.18
N GLN A 52 -12.20 42.55 -14.11
CA GLN A 52 -11.66 41.61 -13.10
C GLN A 52 -12.68 40.61 -12.52
N PRO A 53 -13.91 41.00 -12.15
CA PRO A 53 -14.91 40.06 -11.67
C PRO A 53 -15.26 38.96 -12.66
N THR A 54 -15.36 39.28 -13.96
CA THR A 54 -15.61 38.29 -15.03
C THR A 54 -14.42 37.32 -15.17
N GLN A 55 -13.20 37.84 -15.08
CA GLN A 55 -12.00 37.02 -15.09
C GLN A 55 -11.96 36.03 -13.90
N ASN A 56 -12.29 36.52 -12.70
CA ASN A 56 -12.32 35.72 -11.47
C ASN A 56 -13.36 34.60 -11.58
N GLU A 57 -14.57 34.95 -12.01
CA GLU A 57 -15.66 34.00 -12.21
C GLU A 57 -15.31 32.93 -13.25
N PHE A 58 -14.67 33.32 -14.33
CA PHE A 58 -14.17 32.38 -15.35
C PHE A 58 -13.16 31.39 -14.77
N LEU A 59 -12.15 31.87 -14.07
CA LEU A 59 -11.08 31.02 -13.55
C LEU A 59 -11.61 30.05 -12.48
N SER A 60 -12.47 30.52 -11.58
CA SER A 60 -13.13 29.68 -10.59
C SER A 60 -14.00 28.60 -11.25
N ALA A 61 -14.81 28.99 -12.23
CA ALA A 61 -15.64 28.04 -12.97
C ALA A 61 -14.81 27.06 -13.81
N LEU A 62 -13.70 27.51 -14.40
CA LEU A 62 -12.78 26.68 -15.16
C LEU A 62 -12.18 25.56 -14.31
N VAL A 63 -11.62 25.90 -13.13
CA VAL A 63 -11.01 24.91 -12.22
C VAL A 63 -12.05 23.91 -11.73
N ASN A 64 -13.23 24.39 -11.30
CA ASN A 64 -14.31 23.53 -10.85
C ASN A 64 -14.85 22.60 -11.95
N ARG A 65 -14.82 23.04 -13.20
CA ARG A 65 -15.29 22.24 -14.32
C ARG A 65 -14.22 21.25 -14.79
N ILE A 66 -12.97 21.64 -14.80
CA ILE A 66 -11.85 20.74 -15.06
C ILE A 66 -11.90 19.56 -14.08
N ALA A 67 -12.17 19.78 -12.81
CA ALA A 67 -12.36 18.74 -11.82
C ALA A 67 -13.38 17.65 -12.22
N ARG A 68 -14.41 18.01 -12.98
CA ARG A 68 -15.46 17.09 -13.45
C ARG A 68 -15.16 16.43 -14.80
N VAL A 69 -14.32 17.05 -15.63
CA VAL A 69 -14.00 16.60 -17.01
C VAL A 69 -12.76 15.70 -17.05
N ILE A 70 -11.86 15.82 -16.09
CA ILE A 70 -10.58 15.12 -16.03
C ILE A 70 -10.69 13.60 -15.93
N ILE A 71 -11.81 13.07 -15.49
CA ILE A 71 -12.06 11.61 -15.45
C ILE A 71 -11.81 10.95 -16.83
N THR A 72 -11.65 11.73 -17.91
CA THR A 72 -11.53 11.23 -19.28
C THR A 72 -10.27 11.69 -20.06
N SER A 73 -9.38 12.50 -19.47
CA SER A 73 -8.16 12.92 -20.18
C SER A 73 -7.05 11.88 -20.06
N LYS A 74 -6.07 11.89 -21.00
CA LYS A 74 -4.89 10.99 -21.00
C LYS A 74 -3.88 11.30 -19.87
N SER A 75 -4.34 11.79 -18.72
CA SER A 75 -3.50 11.95 -17.55
C SER A 75 -3.05 10.59 -17.00
N TYR A 76 -1.92 10.56 -16.34
CA TYR A 76 -1.45 9.36 -15.67
C TYR A 76 -2.53 8.82 -14.73
N THR A 77 -2.82 7.55 -14.84
CA THR A 77 -3.77 6.86 -13.95
C THR A 77 -2.99 5.86 -13.11
N ASN A 78 -3.15 5.92 -11.81
CA ASN A 78 -2.54 4.99 -10.87
C ASN A 78 -3.00 3.54 -11.16
N PRO A 79 -2.09 2.61 -11.51
CA PRO A 79 -2.46 1.22 -11.77
C PRO A 79 -3.03 0.50 -10.55
N LEU A 80 -2.69 0.97 -9.33
CA LEU A 80 -3.20 0.43 -8.07
C LEU A 80 -4.55 1.04 -7.64
N LYS A 81 -5.12 1.96 -8.41
CA LYS A 81 -6.38 2.65 -8.12
C LYS A 81 -7.56 1.70 -7.86
N MET A 82 -7.53 0.51 -8.43
CA MET A 82 -8.55 -0.51 -8.22
C MET A 82 -8.71 -0.94 -6.75
N PHE A 83 -7.70 -0.74 -5.93
CA PHE A 83 -7.72 -1.07 -4.51
C PHE A 83 -8.33 0.01 -3.61
N LYS A 84 -8.69 1.17 -4.16
CA LYS A 84 -9.37 2.21 -3.39
C LYS A 84 -10.77 1.76 -3.00
N LYS A 85 -11.09 1.92 -1.71
CA LYS A 85 -12.37 1.47 -1.13
C LYS A 85 -13.50 2.50 -1.27
N GLY A 86 -13.18 3.77 -1.52
CA GLY A 86 -14.16 4.85 -1.66
C GLY A 86 -13.83 6.08 -0.83
N THR A 87 -14.86 6.87 -0.55
CA THR A 87 -14.73 8.14 0.17
C THR A 87 -15.29 7.99 1.58
N LEU A 88 -14.55 8.48 2.57
CA LEU A 88 -14.99 8.62 3.96
C LEU A 88 -15.36 10.08 4.23
N GLU A 89 -16.31 10.31 5.13
CA GLU A 89 -16.57 11.64 5.61
C GLU A 89 -15.40 12.16 6.47
N TYR A 90 -15.28 13.48 6.54
CA TYR A 90 -14.17 14.11 7.27
C TYR A 90 -14.16 13.72 8.74
N GLY A 91 -13.01 13.21 9.20
CA GLY A 91 -12.80 12.80 10.59
C GLY A 91 -13.22 11.37 10.92
N GLU A 92 -13.80 10.62 9.98
CA GLU A 92 -14.15 9.23 10.21
C GLU A 92 -12.92 8.33 10.30
N THR A 93 -13.03 7.35 11.20
CA THR A 93 -12.08 6.25 11.37
C THR A 93 -12.77 4.97 10.93
N VAL A 94 -12.13 4.18 10.10
CA VAL A 94 -12.65 2.87 9.70
C VAL A 94 -12.21 1.83 10.70
N GLU A 95 -13.17 1.09 11.24
CA GLU A 95 -12.92 -0.08 12.07
C GLU A 95 -13.06 -1.33 11.23
N GLU A 96 -12.00 -2.13 11.16
CA GLU A 96 -11.99 -3.45 10.56
C GLU A 96 -12.10 -4.50 11.67
N VAL A 97 -13.16 -5.30 11.66
CA VAL A 97 -13.43 -6.31 12.69
C VAL A 97 -13.37 -7.70 12.08
N PHE A 98 -12.64 -8.59 12.71
CA PHE A 98 -12.60 -10.00 12.38
C PHE A 98 -13.08 -10.86 13.54
N VAL A 99 -13.98 -11.80 13.24
CA VAL A 99 -14.50 -12.78 14.22
C VAL A 99 -13.98 -14.16 13.85
N GLN A 100 -13.28 -14.82 14.78
CA GLN A 100 -12.75 -16.15 14.56
C GLN A 100 -13.87 -17.18 14.38
N ILE A 101 -13.58 -18.21 13.60
CA ILE A 101 -14.52 -19.31 13.32
C ILE A 101 -14.81 -20.06 14.62
N ALA A 102 -16.10 -20.37 14.87
CA ALA A 102 -16.52 -21.15 16.00
C ALA A 102 -15.92 -22.56 15.97
N LYS A 103 -15.52 -23.06 17.14
CA LYS A 103 -14.97 -24.42 17.28
C LYS A 103 -16.10 -25.44 17.34
N ALA A 104 -15.90 -26.60 16.72
CA ALA A 104 -16.82 -27.70 16.86
C ALA A 104 -16.60 -28.39 18.22
N HIS A 105 -17.70 -28.75 18.88
CA HIS A 105 -17.68 -29.52 20.10
C HIS A 105 -18.19 -30.95 19.84
N GLN A 106 -17.58 -31.92 20.49
CA GLN A 106 -18.07 -33.29 20.45
C GLN A 106 -19.40 -33.36 21.20
N PHE A 107 -20.42 -33.96 20.60
CA PHE A 107 -21.68 -34.18 21.24
C PHE A 107 -21.54 -35.27 22.35
N ASP A 108 -21.72 -34.89 23.59
CA ASP A 108 -21.78 -35.78 24.75
C ASP A 108 -22.93 -35.39 25.63
N PRO A 109 -23.99 -36.21 25.72
CA PRO A 109 -25.15 -35.90 26.53
C PRO A 109 -24.87 -35.77 28.06
N ALA A 110 -23.92 -36.52 28.56
CA ALA A 110 -23.55 -36.49 29.96
C ALA A 110 -22.81 -35.20 30.39
N VAL A 111 -22.05 -34.63 29.45
CA VAL A 111 -21.36 -33.34 29.62
C VAL A 111 -22.30 -32.17 29.37
N ALA A 112 -23.24 -32.31 28.42
CA ALA A 112 -24.19 -31.28 28.04
C ALA A 112 -25.07 -30.82 29.20
N GLU A 113 -25.51 -31.75 30.08
CA GLU A 113 -26.29 -31.42 31.27
C GLU A 113 -25.53 -30.54 32.27
N LYS A 114 -24.22 -30.66 32.34
CA LYS A 114 -23.36 -29.89 33.27
C LYS A 114 -22.87 -28.58 32.68
N GLU A 115 -22.77 -28.47 31.36
CA GLU A 115 -22.18 -27.32 30.65
C GLU A 115 -23.20 -26.42 29.94
N VAL A 116 -24.50 -26.64 30.11
CA VAL A 116 -25.60 -25.86 29.48
C VAL A 116 -25.41 -24.34 29.60
N PHE A 117 -24.84 -23.87 30.71
CA PHE A 117 -24.62 -22.43 30.95
C PHE A 117 -23.19 -21.97 30.70
N LYS A 118 -22.33 -22.81 30.19
CA LYS A 118 -20.94 -22.43 29.84
C LYS A 118 -20.96 -21.48 28.63
N ARG A 119 -20.40 -20.29 28.85
CA ARG A 119 -20.32 -19.27 27.80
C ARG A 119 -19.03 -19.48 26.97
N GLU A 120 -19.16 -19.52 25.67
CA GLU A 120 -18.07 -19.38 24.74
C GLU A 120 -18.18 -18.01 24.07
N ILE A 121 -17.21 -17.14 24.39
CA ILE A 121 -17.16 -15.80 23.83
C ILE A 121 -16.36 -15.90 22.54
N PRO A 122 -16.88 -15.43 21.38
CA PRO A 122 -16.11 -15.39 20.14
C PRO A 122 -14.83 -14.57 20.33
N ASP A 123 -13.74 -15.05 19.76
CA ASP A 123 -12.50 -14.29 19.67
C ASP A 123 -12.63 -13.24 18.56
N VAL A 124 -12.66 -11.98 18.96
CA VAL A 124 -12.88 -10.83 18.07
C VAL A 124 -11.63 -9.96 18.08
N ALA A 125 -11.13 -9.65 16.90
CA ALA A 125 -10.03 -8.70 16.69
C ALA A 125 -10.53 -7.48 15.92
N ALA A 126 -10.09 -6.29 16.33
CA ALA A 126 -10.42 -5.03 15.65
C ALA A 126 -9.18 -4.22 15.36
N ILE A 127 -9.17 -3.57 14.20
CA ILE A 127 -8.10 -2.67 13.74
C ILE A 127 -8.74 -1.37 13.29
N PHE A 128 -8.07 -0.25 13.58
CA PHE A 128 -8.56 1.08 13.24
C PHE A 128 -7.66 1.72 12.19
N HIS A 129 -8.26 2.14 11.07
CA HIS A 129 -7.60 2.87 9.99
C HIS A 129 -7.95 4.36 10.10
N LYS A 130 -6.92 5.20 10.24
CA LYS A 130 -7.07 6.65 10.46
C LYS A 130 -6.42 7.44 9.35
N LEU A 131 -6.94 8.65 9.13
CA LEU A 131 -6.33 9.65 8.24
C LEU A 131 -4.86 9.87 8.60
N ASN A 132 -3.97 9.70 7.63
CA ASN A 132 -2.53 9.81 7.84
C ASN A 132 -1.80 10.67 6.80
N VAL A 133 -2.43 11.01 5.67
CA VAL A 133 -1.84 11.87 4.64
C VAL A 133 -2.78 13.03 4.34
N GLN A 134 -2.24 14.25 4.47
CA GLN A 134 -2.94 15.50 4.21
C GLN A 134 -2.05 16.37 3.31
N ASN A 135 -2.26 16.29 2.01
CA ASN A 135 -1.48 17.03 1.02
C ASN A 135 -2.33 18.09 0.32
N PHE A 136 -1.67 19.08 -0.22
CA PHE A 136 -2.25 19.97 -1.21
C PHE A 136 -1.27 20.20 -2.36
N TYR A 137 -1.82 20.36 -3.54
CA TYR A 137 -1.08 20.67 -4.79
C TYR A 137 -1.41 22.10 -5.17
N LYS A 138 -0.38 22.88 -5.52
CA LYS A 138 -0.53 24.29 -5.86
C LYS A 138 -0.11 24.54 -7.29
N THR A 139 -0.95 25.27 -8.04
CA THR A 139 -0.55 25.86 -9.32
C THR A 139 -0.87 27.35 -9.34
N THR A 140 -0.08 28.12 -10.08
CA THR A 140 -0.23 29.58 -10.20
C THR A 140 -0.49 29.93 -11.65
N ILE A 141 -1.49 30.77 -11.89
CA ILE A 141 -1.83 31.29 -13.22
C ILE A 141 -1.72 32.79 -13.18
N SER A 142 -0.80 33.35 -13.99
CA SER A 142 -0.66 34.79 -14.15
C SER A 142 -1.64 35.34 -15.18
N ASN A 143 -1.98 36.63 -15.03
CA ASN A 143 -2.80 37.34 -16.03
C ASN A 143 -2.19 37.34 -17.42
N GLU A 144 -0.85 37.31 -17.53
CA GLU A 144 -0.14 37.24 -18.81
C GLU A 144 -0.32 35.87 -19.49
N GLN A 145 -0.23 34.78 -18.73
CA GLN A 145 -0.49 33.43 -19.24
C GLN A 145 -1.93 33.29 -19.73
N LEU A 146 -2.88 33.88 -19.01
CA LEU A 146 -4.28 33.90 -19.42
C LEU A 146 -4.47 34.67 -20.73
N ARG A 147 -3.84 35.85 -20.88
CA ARG A 147 -3.85 36.62 -22.13
C ARG A 147 -3.30 35.83 -23.31
N GLN A 148 -2.16 35.15 -23.12
CA GLN A 148 -1.56 34.32 -24.17
C GLN A 148 -2.45 33.16 -24.55
N ALA A 149 -3.09 32.51 -23.58
CA ALA A 149 -4.01 31.41 -23.85
C ALA A 149 -5.19 31.81 -24.73
N PHE A 150 -5.75 32.99 -24.51
CA PHE A 150 -6.90 33.49 -25.31
C PHE A 150 -6.52 34.07 -26.69
N LEU A 151 -5.29 33.91 -27.14
CA LEU A 151 -4.92 34.25 -28.53
C LEU A 151 -5.41 33.22 -29.55
N SER A 152 -5.62 31.96 -29.13
CA SER A 152 -6.12 30.89 -29.99
C SER A 152 -6.87 29.83 -29.18
N VAL A 153 -7.63 28.97 -29.86
CA VAL A 153 -8.31 27.81 -29.25
C VAL A 153 -7.29 26.81 -28.67
N GLU A 154 -6.20 26.60 -29.39
CA GLU A 154 -5.08 25.74 -28.97
C GLU A 154 -4.45 26.26 -27.68
N GLY A 155 -4.28 27.57 -27.53
CA GLY A 155 -3.75 28.19 -26.33
C GLY A 155 -4.63 27.96 -25.10
N VAL A 156 -5.94 28.00 -25.25
CA VAL A 156 -6.89 27.67 -24.16
C VAL A 156 -6.81 26.17 -23.81
N ASN A 157 -6.74 25.30 -24.80
CA ASN A 157 -6.55 23.86 -24.58
C ASN A 157 -5.26 23.57 -23.81
N ASP A 158 -4.15 24.22 -24.18
CA ASP A 158 -2.86 24.09 -23.51
C ASP A 158 -2.90 24.58 -22.05
N LEU A 159 -3.60 25.67 -21.79
CA LEU A 159 -3.78 26.17 -20.41
C LEU A 159 -4.54 25.17 -19.56
N ILE A 160 -5.64 24.64 -20.09
CA ILE A 160 -6.43 23.61 -19.42
C ILE A 160 -5.59 22.37 -19.15
N ALA A 161 -4.87 21.86 -20.15
CA ALA A 161 -4.00 20.70 -20.03
C ALA A 161 -2.92 20.90 -18.96
N LYS A 162 -2.28 22.06 -18.90
CA LYS A 162 -1.26 22.37 -17.88
C LYS A 162 -1.79 22.40 -16.46
N ILE A 163 -3.00 22.94 -16.27
CA ILE A 163 -3.65 22.91 -14.95
C ILE A 163 -3.96 21.47 -14.54
N VAL A 164 -4.48 20.68 -15.46
CA VAL A 164 -4.78 19.25 -15.27
C VAL A 164 -3.51 18.50 -14.88
N ASP A 165 -2.47 18.56 -15.72
CA ASP A 165 -1.24 17.82 -15.50
C ASP A 165 -0.55 18.23 -14.19
N SER A 166 -0.59 19.50 -13.85
CA SER A 166 0.04 20.00 -12.63
C SER A 166 -0.64 19.52 -11.35
N LEU A 167 -1.97 19.52 -11.29
CA LEU A 167 -2.71 19.24 -10.05
C LEU A 167 -3.09 17.77 -9.89
N TYR A 168 -3.61 17.17 -10.93
CA TYR A 168 -4.19 15.82 -10.87
C TYR A 168 -3.18 14.73 -11.12
N THR A 169 -2.37 14.88 -12.16
CA THR A 169 -1.29 13.92 -12.43
C THR A 169 -0.32 13.86 -11.26
N GLY A 170 0.00 15.01 -10.65
CA GLY A 170 0.79 15.05 -9.42
C GLY A 170 0.14 14.24 -8.29
N SER A 171 -1.17 14.41 -8.07
CA SER A 171 -1.90 13.64 -7.06
C SER A 171 -1.98 12.13 -7.35
N GLU A 172 -2.16 11.74 -8.62
CA GLU A 172 -2.21 10.32 -9.02
C GLU A 172 -0.83 9.65 -8.92
N VAL A 173 0.25 10.38 -9.25
CA VAL A 173 1.62 9.89 -9.09
C VAL A 173 1.97 9.68 -7.62
N ASP A 174 1.65 10.65 -6.76
CA ASP A 174 1.88 10.53 -5.33
C ASP A 174 1.06 9.39 -4.72
N GLU A 175 -0.21 9.22 -5.13
CA GLU A 175 -1.05 8.09 -4.71
C GLU A 175 -0.39 6.76 -5.05
N TYR A 176 0.15 6.63 -6.27
CA TYR A 176 0.87 5.42 -6.68
C TYR A 176 2.10 5.16 -5.81
N VAL A 177 2.90 6.20 -5.54
CA VAL A 177 4.08 6.09 -4.68
C VAL A 177 3.71 5.69 -3.26
N TYR A 178 2.67 6.31 -2.66
CA TYR A 178 2.19 5.94 -1.33
C TYR A 178 1.66 4.50 -1.28
N MET A 179 0.93 4.06 -2.30
CA MET A 179 0.43 2.67 -2.35
C MET A 179 1.57 1.66 -2.52
N LYS A 180 2.61 1.96 -3.31
CA LYS A 180 3.82 1.13 -3.34
C LYS A 180 4.52 1.10 -1.98
N GLN A 181 4.59 2.25 -1.30
CA GLN A 181 5.21 2.33 0.02
C GLN A 181 4.48 1.48 1.06
N LEU A 182 3.16 1.29 0.96
CA LEU A 182 2.43 0.36 1.82
C LEU A 182 2.95 -1.08 1.71
N ILE A 183 3.28 -1.54 0.50
CA ILE A 183 3.87 -2.87 0.29
C ILE A 183 5.24 -2.94 0.96
N VAL A 184 6.07 -1.91 0.76
CA VAL A 184 7.41 -1.83 1.38
C VAL A 184 7.32 -1.85 2.90
N ASP A 185 6.44 -1.04 3.47
CA ASP A 185 6.25 -0.93 4.91
C ASP A 185 5.70 -2.23 5.52
N ALA A 186 4.73 -2.85 4.85
CA ALA A 186 4.18 -4.14 5.28
C ALA A 186 5.23 -5.25 5.23
N ALA A 187 6.06 -5.30 4.18
CA ALA A 187 7.14 -6.27 4.09
C ALA A 187 8.20 -6.04 5.17
N ASN A 188 8.63 -4.79 5.38
CA ASN A 188 9.60 -4.43 6.41
C ASN A 188 9.10 -4.69 7.85
N LYS A 189 7.79 -4.54 8.07
CA LYS A 189 7.13 -4.89 9.33
C LYS A 189 6.82 -6.40 9.44
N GLY A 190 7.13 -7.17 8.38
CA GLY A 190 6.83 -8.60 8.29
C GLY A 190 5.35 -8.94 8.30
N GLN A 191 4.52 -8.04 7.83
CA GLN A 191 3.08 -8.22 7.72
C GLN A 191 2.66 -9.01 6.46
N MET A 192 3.63 -9.45 5.66
CA MET A 192 3.41 -10.26 4.47
C MET A 192 4.17 -11.60 4.59
N LYS A 193 3.57 -12.67 4.09
CA LYS A 193 4.28 -13.97 3.95
C LYS A 193 5.37 -13.82 2.89
N LEU A 194 6.62 -14.04 3.27
CA LEU A 194 7.73 -14.03 2.32
C LEU A 194 7.92 -15.41 1.69
N VAL A 195 8.02 -15.43 0.37
CA VAL A 195 8.31 -16.64 -0.41
C VAL A 195 9.53 -16.40 -1.28
N ARG A 196 10.57 -17.20 -1.06
CA ARG A 196 11.75 -17.13 -1.91
C ARG A 196 11.49 -17.77 -3.26
N ILE A 197 11.80 -17.03 -4.31
CA ILE A 197 11.82 -17.50 -5.69
C ILE A 197 13.26 -17.61 -6.20
N PRO A 198 13.54 -18.47 -7.21
CA PRO A 198 14.85 -18.51 -7.84
C PRO A 198 15.23 -17.15 -8.44
N GLU A 199 16.51 -16.83 -8.44
CA GLU A 199 17.04 -15.75 -9.26
C GLU A 199 16.78 -16.09 -10.75
N TRP A 200 16.46 -15.08 -11.52
CA TRP A 200 16.20 -15.19 -12.95
C TRP A 200 17.09 -14.20 -13.70
N ASP A 201 17.60 -14.63 -14.85
CA ASP A 201 18.39 -13.79 -15.74
C ASP A 201 17.56 -13.51 -16.99
N VAL A 202 17.65 -12.31 -17.51
CA VAL A 202 16.99 -11.91 -18.75
C VAL A 202 17.57 -12.67 -19.96
N ASP A 203 18.85 -13.08 -19.87
CA ASP A 203 19.58 -13.75 -20.95
C ASP A 203 19.42 -15.29 -20.96
N ASP A 204 19.02 -15.94 -19.84
CA ASP A 204 18.71 -17.40 -19.78
C ASP A 204 17.49 -17.69 -18.89
N PRO A 205 16.29 -17.32 -19.36
CA PRO A 205 15.09 -17.29 -18.51
C PRO A 205 14.34 -18.63 -18.33
N GLU A 206 14.57 -19.64 -19.16
CA GLU A 206 13.60 -20.77 -19.29
C GLU A 206 13.34 -21.56 -18.01
N VAL A 207 14.35 -21.99 -17.30
CA VAL A 207 14.19 -22.92 -16.15
C VAL A 207 13.76 -22.19 -14.88
N PRO A 208 14.35 -21.01 -14.54
CA PRO A 208 13.92 -20.25 -13.37
C PRO A 208 12.47 -19.78 -13.48
N LEU A 209 12.05 -19.26 -14.63
CA LEU A 209 10.71 -18.70 -14.82
C LEU A 209 9.60 -19.77 -14.69
N LYS A 210 9.82 -20.99 -15.21
CA LYS A 210 8.88 -22.11 -15.02
C LYS A 210 8.68 -22.45 -13.53
N LYS A 211 9.73 -22.36 -12.72
CA LYS A 211 9.66 -22.59 -11.27
C LYS A 211 8.91 -21.45 -10.57
N ILE A 212 9.15 -20.19 -10.97
CA ILE A 212 8.48 -19.00 -10.43
C ILE A 212 6.98 -19.08 -10.70
N VAL A 213 6.56 -19.34 -11.94
CA VAL A 213 5.14 -19.50 -12.32
C VAL A 213 4.48 -20.63 -11.53
N LYS A 214 5.18 -21.77 -11.37
CA LYS A 214 4.68 -22.89 -10.57
C LYS A 214 4.47 -22.49 -9.10
N GLN A 215 5.36 -21.69 -8.52
CA GLN A 215 5.20 -21.18 -7.16
C GLN A 215 4.01 -20.22 -7.07
N PHE A 216 3.88 -19.24 -7.98
CA PHE A 216 2.73 -18.34 -8.00
C PHE A 216 1.41 -19.12 -8.05
N LYS A 217 1.30 -20.08 -8.96
CA LYS A 217 0.11 -20.95 -9.09
C LYS A 217 -0.14 -21.77 -7.82
N SER A 218 0.90 -22.32 -7.23
CA SER A 218 0.78 -23.10 -5.99
C SER A 218 0.23 -22.28 -4.85
N TYR A 219 0.76 -21.06 -4.62
CA TYR A 219 0.28 -20.19 -3.56
C TYR A 219 -1.11 -19.61 -3.87
N SER A 220 -1.38 -19.26 -5.11
CA SER A 220 -2.72 -18.85 -5.54
C SER A 220 -3.78 -19.93 -5.24
N ASN A 221 -3.47 -21.20 -5.50
CA ASN A 221 -4.37 -22.30 -5.18
C ASN A 221 -4.49 -22.54 -3.65
N LYS A 222 -3.39 -22.37 -2.90
CA LYS A 222 -3.41 -22.50 -1.43
C LYS A 222 -4.27 -21.45 -0.75
N LEU A 223 -4.32 -20.22 -1.29
CA LEU A 223 -5.14 -19.12 -0.74
C LEU A 223 -6.65 -19.38 -0.84
N GLU A 224 -7.10 -20.32 -1.70
CA GLU A 224 -8.52 -20.71 -1.78
C GLU A 224 -8.98 -21.51 -0.56
N PHE A 225 -8.05 -22.09 0.20
CA PHE A 225 -8.37 -22.89 1.36
C PHE A 225 -8.23 -22.08 2.65
N MET A 226 -9.07 -22.39 3.64
CA MET A 226 -9.00 -21.79 4.96
C MET A 226 -7.62 -22.02 5.58
N SER A 227 -6.90 -20.94 5.87
CA SER A 227 -5.56 -20.98 6.44
C SER A 227 -5.30 -19.71 7.25
N ASN A 228 -4.47 -19.84 8.26
CA ASN A 228 -3.96 -18.71 9.04
C ASN A 228 -2.49 -18.37 8.67
N ALA A 229 -1.97 -18.96 7.58
CA ALA A 229 -0.57 -18.91 7.22
C ALA A 229 -0.18 -17.70 6.35
N TYR A 230 -1.15 -16.94 5.85
CA TYR A 230 -0.91 -15.95 4.80
C TYR A 230 -1.32 -14.52 5.16
N ASN A 231 -1.84 -14.30 6.37
CA ASN A 231 -2.16 -12.96 6.87
C ASN A 231 -1.32 -12.61 8.09
N ALA A 232 -1.18 -11.31 8.36
CA ALA A 232 -0.31 -10.81 9.42
C ALA A 232 -0.83 -11.13 10.83
N TYR A 233 -2.14 -11.12 11.03
CA TYR A 233 -2.74 -11.36 12.34
C TYR A 233 -2.80 -12.86 12.71
N GLY A 234 -2.73 -13.74 11.71
CA GLY A 234 -2.86 -15.19 11.89
C GLY A 234 -4.29 -15.67 12.09
N VAL A 235 -5.26 -14.96 11.55
CA VAL A 235 -6.66 -15.37 11.53
C VAL A 235 -6.90 -16.43 10.45
N THR A 236 -7.87 -17.32 10.70
CA THR A 236 -8.23 -18.36 9.73
C THR A 236 -9.16 -17.76 8.67
N THR A 237 -8.63 -17.51 7.48
CA THR A 237 -9.36 -16.94 6.34
C THR A 237 -8.93 -17.59 5.04
N HIS A 238 -9.62 -17.27 3.95
CA HIS A 238 -9.29 -17.70 2.58
C HIS A 238 -9.49 -16.53 1.63
N THR A 239 -8.88 -16.60 0.45
CA THR A 239 -9.07 -15.63 -0.63
C THR A 239 -9.45 -16.35 -1.89
N PRO A 240 -10.70 -16.25 -2.37
CA PRO A 240 -11.12 -16.86 -3.62
C PRO A 240 -10.38 -16.25 -4.82
N LYS A 241 -10.24 -16.97 -5.92
CA LYS A 241 -9.50 -16.52 -7.11
C LYS A 241 -9.96 -15.18 -7.67
N SER A 242 -11.25 -14.89 -7.56
CA SER A 242 -11.83 -13.61 -8.02
C SER A 242 -11.38 -12.39 -7.23
N GLU A 243 -10.87 -12.60 -6.00
CA GLU A 243 -10.40 -11.58 -5.09
C GLU A 243 -8.88 -11.55 -4.95
N GLN A 244 -8.19 -12.51 -5.59
CA GLN A 244 -6.73 -12.52 -5.65
C GLN A 244 -6.23 -11.54 -6.70
N VAL A 245 -5.26 -10.71 -6.33
CA VAL A 245 -4.57 -9.80 -7.25
C VAL A 245 -3.08 -10.05 -7.17
N LEU A 246 -2.47 -10.33 -8.32
CA LEU A 246 -1.03 -10.43 -8.48
C LEU A 246 -0.48 -9.08 -8.93
N ILE A 247 0.28 -8.43 -8.06
CA ILE A 247 1.07 -7.25 -8.37
C ILE A 247 2.46 -7.75 -8.79
N ILE A 248 2.90 -7.43 -9.99
CA ILE A 248 4.13 -7.97 -10.56
C ILE A 248 5.01 -6.85 -11.13
N ASP A 249 6.32 -7.02 -10.99
CA ASP A 249 7.31 -6.16 -11.62
C ASP A 249 7.26 -6.27 -13.14
N ALA A 250 7.31 -5.15 -13.84
CA ALA A 250 7.19 -5.09 -15.30
C ALA A 250 8.29 -5.88 -16.03
N ALA A 251 9.49 -5.96 -15.45
CA ALA A 251 10.60 -6.72 -16.06
C ALA A 251 10.36 -8.23 -15.95
N LEU A 252 9.90 -8.71 -14.78
CA LEU A 252 9.54 -10.11 -14.61
C LEU A 252 8.34 -10.50 -15.48
N ASP A 253 7.34 -9.63 -15.59
CA ASP A 253 6.17 -9.87 -16.43
C ASP A 253 6.54 -10.00 -17.89
N ALA A 254 7.40 -9.11 -18.42
CA ALA A 254 7.90 -9.19 -19.78
C ALA A 254 8.67 -10.49 -20.05
N ALA A 255 9.53 -10.92 -19.11
CA ALA A 255 10.24 -12.19 -19.22
C ALA A 255 9.30 -13.41 -19.22
N MET A 256 8.23 -13.36 -18.42
CA MET A 256 7.23 -14.44 -18.37
C MET A 256 6.38 -14.52 -19.65
N ASP A 257 6.07 -13.38 -20.27
CA ASP A 257 5.20 -13.34 -21.47
C ASP A 257 5.89 -13.89 -22.73
N VAL A 258 7.21 -13.74 -22.84
CA VAL A 258 7.94 -14.11 -24.07
C VAL A 258 8.15 -15.62 -24.18
N ASP A 259 8.51 -16.34 -23.12
CA ASP A 259 9.03 -17.70 -23.25
C ASP A 259 8.29 -18.79 -22.47
N VAL A 260 7.57 -18.48 -21.40
CA VAL A 260 7.07 -19.51 -20.48
C VAL A 260 5.59 -19.82 -20.64
N LEU A 261 4.77 -18.80 -20.87
CA LEU A 261 3.30 -18.97 -20.95
C LEU A 261 2.85 -19.52 -22.31
N ALA A 262 3.55 -19.18 -23.38
CA ALA A 262 3.20 -19.64 -24.71
C ALA A 262 3.52 -21.14 -24.91
N SER A 263 4.61 -21.63 -24.34
CA SER A 263 5.09 -23.01 -24.57
C SER A 263 4.64 -24.03 -23.52
N ALA A 264 4.37 -23.61 -22.28
CA ALA A 264 4.19 -24.55 -21.17
C ALA A 264 2.73 -24.89 -20.84
N PHE A 265 1.77 -24.03 -21.18
CA PHE A 265 0.44 -24.18 -20.59
C PHE A 265 -0.74 -24.25 -21.55
N ASN A 266 -0.65 -23.82 -22.78
CA ASN A 266 -1.78 -23.79 -23.72
C ASN A 266 -3.13 -23.32 -23.09
N MET A 267 -3.06 -22.50 -22.06
CA MET A 267 -4.22 -22.06 -21.27
C MET A 267 -4.39 -20.55 -21.40
N ASP A 268 -5.63 -20.12 -21.46
CA ASP A 268 -5.99 -18.70 -21.41
C ASP A 268 -5.37 -18.00 -20.17
N LYS A 269 -4.63 -16.92 -20.41
CA LYS A 269 -3.97 -16.12 -19.37
C LYS A 269 -4.95 -15.66 -18.27
N ALA A 270 -6.21 -15.42 -18.63
CA ALA A 270 -7.27 -14.96 -17.73
C ALA A 270 -7.70 -15.99 -16.66
N GLN A 271 -7.45 -17.29 -16.90
CA GLN A 271 -7.83 -18.36 -15.95
C GLN A 271 -6.69 -18.76 -15.00
N PHE A 272 -5.49 -18.17 -15.17
CA PHE A 272 -4.31 -18.66 -14.48
C PHE A 272 -4.18 -18.17 -13.02
N MET A 273 -4.42 -16.90 -12.72
CA MET A 273 -4.12 -16.29 -11.41
C MET A 273 -4.97 -15.06 -11.11
N GLY A 274 -6.24 -15.03 -11.23
CA GLY A 274 -7.02 -13.85 -10.89
C GLY A 274 -6.58 -12.59 -11.67
N GLN A 275 -6.70 -11.42 -11.05
CA GLN A 275 -6.35 -10.15 -11.67
C GLN A 275 -4.86 -9.85 -11.53
N ARG A 276 -4.23 -9.29 -12.59
CA ARG A 276 -2.82 -8.90 -12.63
C ARG A 276 -2.68 -7.38 -12.73
N VAL A 277 -1.78 -6.82 -11.94
CA VAL A 277 -1.43 -5.40 -11.96
C VAL A 277 0.08 -5.25 -12.11
N LEU A 278 0.50 -4.46 -13.09
CA LEU A 278 1.91 -4.18 -13.34
C LEU A 278 2.36 -2.96 -12.54
N ILE A 279 3.55 -3.07 -11.96
CA ILE A 279 4.26 -1.94 -11.34
C ILE A 279 5.69 -1.86 -11.90
N ASP A 280 6.31 -0.68 -11.78
CA ASP A 280 7.67 -0.44 -12.25
C ASP A 280 8.74 -1.15 -11.39
N ASN A 281 8.54 -1.17 -10.06
CA ASN A 281 9.44 -1.81 -9.10
C ASN A 281 8.80 -1.84 -7.70
N PHE A 282 9.42 -2.58 -6.78
CA PHE A 282 9.01 -2.67 -5.36
C PHE A 282 9.76 -1.69 -4.43
N GLY A 283 10.21 -0.55 -4.95
CA GLY A 283 10.88 0.49 -4.17
C GLY A 283 12.20 0.02 -3.54
N SER A 284 12.33 0.14 -2.22
CA SER A 284 13.55 -0.23 -1.49
C SER A 284 13.65 -1.72 -1.15
N LEU A 285 12.67 -2.55 -1.53
CA LEU A 285 12.72 -4.01 -1.29
C LEU A 285 13.60 -4.69 -2.33
N THR A 286 14.85 -4.94 -1.96
CA THR A 286 15.79 -5.63 -2.84
C THR A 286 15.31 -7.04 -3.16
N GLY A 287 15.33 -7.42 -4.44
CA GLY A 287 14.93 -8.75 -4.90
C GLY A 287 13.44 -9.05 -4.88
N ALA A 288 12.58 -8.14 -4.41
CA ALA A 288 11.13 -8.31 -4.50
C ALA A 288 10.68 -8.20 -5.96
N CYS A 289 9.92 -9.20 -6.42
CA CYS A 289 9.53 -9.31 -7.83
C CYS A 289 8.02 -9.37 -8.04
N ALA A 290 7.27 -9.88 -7.06
CA ALA A 290 5.82 -9.94 -7.14
C ALA A 290 5.18 -9.98 -5.75
N ALA A 291 3.94 -9.52 -5.66
CA ALA A 291 3.11 -9.64 -4.46
C ALA A 291 1.74 -10.22 -4.85
N LEU A 292 1.31 -11.28 -4.18
CA LEU A 292 -0.02 -11.85 -4.32
C LEU A 292 -0.83 -11.44 -3.10
N VAL A 293 -1.81 -10.57 -3.32
CA VAL A 293 -2.59 -9.96 -2.24
C VAL A 293 -4.09 -10.20 -2.44
N ASP A 294 -4.81 -10.19 -1.34
CA ASP A 294 -6.26 -10.08 -1.34
C ASP A 294 -6.68 -8.69 -1.81
N LYS A 295 -7.74 -8.57 -2.58
CA LYS A 295 -8.31 -7.30 -3.01
C LYS A 295 -8.59 -6.35 -1.84
N ASP A 296 -8.92 -6.92 -0.69
CA ASP A 296 -9.24 -6.18 0.53
C ASP A 296 -8.02 -5.88 1.41
N TRP A 297 -6.83 -6.27 0.98
CA TRP A 297 -5.60 -6.01 1.73
C TRP A 297 -5.25 -4.52 1.80
N PHE A 298 -5.46 -3.75 0.72
CA PHE A 298 -5.27 -2.31 0.73
C PHE A 298 -6.48 -1.60 1.36
N MET A 299 -6.26 -0.86 2.42
CA MET A 299 -7.26 -0.01 3.08
C MET A 299 -6.95 1.46 2.75
N VAL A 300 -7.34 1.87 1.53
CA VAL A 300 -7.10 3.21 1.00
C VAL A 300 -8.43 3.92 0.77
N PHE A 301 -8.58 5.09 1.40
CA PHE A 301 -9.80 5.89 1.38
C PHE A 301 -9.48 7.34 1.08
N ASP A 302 -10.35 8.00 0.31
CA ASP A 302 -10.35 9.45 0.16
C ASP A 302 -11.18 10.07 1.30
N ASN A 303 -10.57 10.97 2.10
CA ASN A 303 -11.26 11.63 3.21
C ASN A 303 -11.72 13.04 2.83
N LEU A 304 -10.94 13.75 2.02
CA LEU A 304 -11.27 15.09 1.55
C LEU A 304 -10.66 15.33 0.18
N THR A 305 -11.47 15.85 -0.71
CA THR A 305 -11.01 16.41 -1.99
C THR A 305 -11.67 17.77 -2.16
N ASN A 306 -10.88 18.84 -2.08
CA ASN A 306 -11.40 20.19 -2.13
C ASN A 306 -10.47 21.12 -2.91
N PHE A 307 -11.08 22.08 -3.62
CA PHE A 307 -10.37 23.15 -4.31
C PHE A 307 -10.57 24.47 -3.58
N THR A 308 -9.47 25.20 -3.42
CA THR A 308 -9.51 26.57 -2.94
C THR A 308 -8.65 27.46 -3.83
N GLU A 309 -8.96 28.73 -3.85
CA GLU A 309 -8.27 29.72 -4.68
C GLU A 309 -7.96 30.99 -3.90
N ASN A 310 -6.89 31.66 -4.30
CA ASN A 310 -6.54 32.97 -3.75
C ASN A 310 -5.87 33.85 -4.81
N TYR A 311 -6.39 35.07 -4.97
CA TYR A 311 -5.80 36.09 -5.82
C TYR A 311 -4.76 36.93 -5.07
N ASN A 312 -3.57 37.01 -5.65
CA ASN A 312 -2.53 37.94 -5.17
C ASN A 312 -2.61 39.23 -6.00
N GLY A 313 -3.13 40.29 -5.38
CA GLY A 313 -3.31 41.58 -6.05
C GLY A 313 -1.99 42.32 -6.34
N GLU A 314 -0.95 42.10 -5.56
CA GLU A 314 0.37 42.71 -5.77
C GLU A 314 1.09 42.07 -6.96
N GLY A 315 1.03 40.73 -7.09
CA GLY A 315 1.68 39.96 -8.17
C GLY A 315 0.78 39.74 -9.38
N MET A 316 -0.49 40.16 -9.37
CA MET A 316 -1.48 39.96 -10.43
C MET A 316 -1.57 38.51 -10.92
N TYR A 317 -1.63 37.54 -10.00
CA TYR A 317 -1.76 36.14 -10.30
C TYR A 317 -2.74 35.42 -9.35
N TRP A 318 -3.27 34.27 -9.81
CA TRP A 318 -4.11 33.40 -9.05
C TRP A 318 -3.31 32.16 -8.58
N ASN A 319 -3.49 31.82 -7.32
CA ASN A 319 -3.03 30.54 -6.78
C ASN A 319 -4.24 29.62 -6.62
N TYR A 320 -4.13 28.44 -7.17
CA TYR A 320 -5.11 27.34 -7.03
C TYR A 320 -4.51 26.27 -6.16
N PHE A 321 -5.28 25.77 -5.20
CA PHE A 321 -4.89 24.72 -4.28
C PHE A 321 -5.86 23.55 -4.43
N TYR A 322 -5.33 22.39 -4.71
CA TYR A 322 -6.05 21.14 -4.71
C TYR A 322 -5.70 20.36 -3.45
N HIS A 323 -6.59 20.33 -2.45
CA HIS A 323 -6.44 19.63 -1.20
C HIS A 323 -6.88 18.20 -1.36
N VAL A 324 -6.02 17.25 -0.99
CA VAL A 324 -6.29 15.82 -1.04
C VAL A 324 -5.86 15.21 0.29
N TRP A 325 -6.83 14.73 1.04
CA TRP A 325 -6.59 14.04 2.29
C TRP A 325 -7.01 12.59 2.13
N ARG A 326 -6.12 11.67 2.50
CA ARG A 326 -6.31 10.24 2.29
C ARG A 326 -5.85 9.41 3.47
N THR A 327 -6.53 8.29 3.67
CA THR A 327 -6.12 7.24 4.58
C THR A 327 -5.41 6.16 3.78
N TYR A 328 -4.14 5.90 4.09
CA TYR A 328 -3.35 4.81 3.53
C TYR A 328 -3.03 3.80 4.61
N SER A 329 -3.54 2.60 4.51
CA SER A 329 -3.32 1.52 5.45
C SER A 329 -3.42 0.16 4.76
N THR A 330 -3.06 -0.90 5.49
CA THR A 330 -3.21 -2.29 5.05
C THR A 330 -3.98 -3.08 6.08
N SER A 331 -4.81 -4.04 5.62
CA SER A 331 -5.47 -5.00 6.49
C SER A 331 -4.46 -6.01 7.03
N LEU A 332 -4.52 -6.29 8.33
CA LEU A 332 -3.75 -7.37 8.93
C LEU A 332 -4.47 -8.73 8.87
N PHE A 333 -5.75 -8.72 8.51
CA PHE A 333 -6.58 -9.92 8.41
C PHE A 333 -6.61 -10.50 7.00
N ALA A 334 -6.41 -9.67 5.98
CA ALA A 334 -6.36 -10.07 4.58
C ALA A 334 -5.04 -10.78 4.25
N ASN A 335 -5.11 -11.76 3.35
CA ASN A 335 -3.95 -12.52 2.93
C ASN A 335 -3.02 -11.70 2.02
N ALA A 336 -1.70 -11.79 2.29
CA ALA A 336 -0.68 -11.13 1.49
C ALA A 336 0.62 -11.93 1.46
N ILE A 337 1.14 -12.18 0.27
CA ILE A 337 2.37 -12.92 0.02
C ILE A 337 3.29 -12.07 -0.83
N LEU A 338 4.55 -11.93 -0.42
CA LEU A 338 5.60 -11.28 -1.20
C LEU A 338 6.59 -12.32 -1.72
N PHE A 339 6.84 -12.30 -3.03
CA PHE A 339 7.82 -13.14 -3.69
C PHE A 339 9.11 -12.36 -3.91
N THR A 340 10.21 -12.91 -3.43
CA THR A 340 11.53 -12.26 -3.48
C THR A 340 12.63 -13.23 -3.85
N THR A 341 13.63 -12.78 -4.60
CA THR A 341 14.85 -13.51 -4.87
C THR A 341 15.84 -13.38 -3.71
N ASP A 342 15.72 -12.30 -2.92
CA ASP A 342 16.62 -12.02 -1.81
C ASP A 342 16.25 -12.86 -0.58
N ALA A 343 17.27 -13.47 0.03
CA ALA A 343 17.15 -14.22 1.27
C ALA A 343 17.21 -13.32 2.52
N THR A 344 17.61 -12.06 2.34
CA THR A 344 17.92 -11.11 3.43
C THR A 344 16.99 -9.92 3.46
N THR A 345 15.66 -10.14 3.40
CA THR A 345 14.74 -9.06 3.76
C THR A 345 15.04 -8.66 5.21
N THR A 346 15.59 -7.48 5.37
CA THR A 346 16.03 -6.95 6.65
C THR A 346 14.82 -6.57 7.49
N TYR A 347 14.42 -7.47 8.38
CA TYR A 347 13.63 -7.06 9.53
C TYR A 347 14.46 -6.09 10.39
N THR A 348 13.77 -5.17 11.06
CA THR A 348 14.43 -4.27 12.01
C THR A 348 15.24 -5.13 13.01
N ALA A 349 16.52 -4.81 13.14
CA ALA A 349 17.41 -5.53 14.05
C ALA A 349 16.82 -5.59 15.46
N PRO A 350 16.86 -6.73 16.15
CA PRO A 350 16.47 -6.80 17.54
C PRO A 350 17.21 -5.76 18.38
N GLN A 351 16.49 -5.13 19.28
CA GLN A 351 17.04 -4.13 20.19
C GLN A 351 17.15 -4.73 21.59
N ALA A 352 18.16 -4.29 22.34
CA ALA A 352 18.22 -4.64 23.76
C ALA A 352 17.00 -4.07 24.48
N TYR A 353 16.30 -4.92 25.23
CA TYR A 353 15.24 -4.45 26.11
C TYR A 353 15.85 -3.89 27.38
N THR A 354 16.08 -2.59 27.32
CA THR A 354 16.44 -1.77 28.49
C THR A 354 15.43 -0.63 28.56
N ASP A 355 15.41 0.11 29.65
CA ASP A 355 14.54 1.30 29.78
C ASP A 355 14.78 2.35 28.68
N THR A 356 15.91 2.26 27.99
CA THR A 356 16.31 3.18 26.91
C THR A 356 16.15 2.61 25.49
N TRP A 357 15.74 1.35 25.32
CA TRP A 357 15.56 0.69 24.01
C TRP A 357 16.78 0.87 23.07
N THR A 358 17.95 0.59 23.58
CA THR A 358 19.21 0.73 22.84
C THR A 358 19.51 -0.50 21.97
N ALA A 359 20.41 -0.35 21.00
CA ALA A 359 20.91 -1.47 20.22
C ALA A 359 21.53 -2.55 21.12
N TYR A 360 21.27 -3.82 20.80
CA TYR A 360 21.80 -4.95 21.56
C TYR A 360 23.33 -4.99 21.43
N PRO A 361 24.10 -5.09 22.54
CA PRO A 361 25.54 -5.06 22.45
C PRO A 361 26.10 -6.36 21.84
N ALA A 362 27.08 -6.23 20.96
CA ALA A 362 27.75 -7.38 20.35
C ALA A 362 28.62 -8.17 21.34
N THR A 363 29.01 -7.56 22.48
CA THR A 363 29.85 -8.16 23.52
C THR A 363 29.29 -7.85 24.91
N VAL A 364 29.30 -8.84 25.78
CA VAL A 364 28.86 -8.72 27.18
C VAL A 364 29.89 -9.41 28.10
N THR A 365 29.92 -9.04 29.38
CA THR A 365 30.69 -9.77 30.39
C THR A 365 29.83 -10.86 31.03
N ALA A 366 30.41 -11.92 31.52
CA ALA A 366 29.69 -12.99 32.23
C ALA A 366 28.83 -12.46 33.38
N ALA A 367 29.25 -11.38 34.05
CA ALA A 367 28.52 -10.74 35.13
C ALA A 367 27.33 -9.88 34.63
N SER A 368 27.37 -9.35 33.41
CA SER A 368 26.33 -8.51 32.87
C SER A 368 25.25 -9.27 32.09
N ILE A 369 25.40 -10.57 31.83
CA ILE A 369 24.45 -11.40 31.11
C ILE A 369 23.05 -11.32 31.73
N ALA A 370 22.96 -11.43 33.06
CA ALA A 370 21.67 -11.43 33.76
C ALA A 370 20.89 -10.12 33.60
N THR A 371 21.55 -8.99 33.36
CA THR A 371 20.94 -7.67 33.20
C THR A 371 20.69 -7.29 31.75
N VAL A 372 21.41 -7.88 30.80
CA VAL A 372 21.37 -7.51 29.37
C VAL A 372 20.65 -8.57 28.51
N ALA A 373 20.32 -9.70 29.11
CA ALA A 373 19.83 -10.87 28.35
C ALA A 373 18.37 -10.82 27.92
N LYS A 374 17.78 -9.63 27.80
CA LYS A 374 16.45 -9.45 27.23
C LYS A 374 16.53 -8.70 25.90
N ILE A 375 15.96 -9.29 24.87
CA ILE A 375 15.95 -8.74 23.51
C ILE A 375 14.54 -8.36 23.16
N ALA A 376 14.36 -7.14 22.65
CA ALA A 376 13.10 -6.70 22.05
C ALA A 376 13.11 -6.99 20.55
N ILE A 377 12.19 -7.81 20.09
CA ILE A 377 12.01 -8.17 18.69
C ILE A 377 10.74 -7.49 18.23
N GLN A 378 10.82 -6.63 17.21
CA GLN A 378 9.63 -5.98 16.68
C GLN A 378 8.64 -7.05 16.20
N GLY A 379 7.41 -6.97 16.68
CA GLY A 379 6.39 -7.96 16.38
C GLY A 379 5.95 -7.92 14.93
N VAL A 380 5.78 -9.10 14.41
CA VAL A 380 5.24 -9.35 13.09
C VAL A 380 3.92 -10.08 13.29
N GLY A 381 2.84 -9.32 13.38
CA GLY A 381 1.54 -9.85 13.74
C GLY A 381 1.37 -10.20 15.23
N ALA A 382 0.26 -10.81 15.59
CA ALA A 382 -0.09 -11.13 16.98
C ALA A 382 0.63 -12.40 17.54
N LYS A 383 1.28 -13.17 16.66
CA LYS A 383 1.99 -14.39 17.08
C LYS A 383 3.43 -14.09 17.48
N PRO A 384 3.90 -14.68 18.59
CA PRO A 384 5.28 -14.52 18.98
C PRO A 384 6.23 -15.18 17.97
N PRO A 385 7.41 -14.60 17.72
CA PRO A 385 8.47 -15.27 16.98
C PRO A 385 8.98 -16.51 17.74
N VAL A 386 9.66 -17.40 17.03
CA VAL A 386 10.44 -18.48 17.67
C VAL A 386 11.87 -18.02 17.82
N VAL A 387 12.42 -18.14 19.03
CA VAL A 387 13.81 -17.77 19.33
C VAL A 387 14.60 -19.02 19.71
N ARG A 388 15.69 -19.27 18.98
CA ARG A 388 16.62 -20.34 19.24
C ARG A 388 17.98 -19.75 19.55
N VAL A 389 18.68 -20.32 20.51
CA VAL A 389 20.01 -19.87 20.90
C VAL A 389 21.01 -21.01 20.66
N THR A 390 22.12 -20.67 20.01
CA THR A 390 23.25 -21.58 19.89
C THR A 390 24.45 -21.06 20.69
N LYS A 391 25.15 -21.93 21.39
CA LYS A 391 26.38 -21.64 22.10
C LYS A 391 27.55 -22.37 21.40
N ASN A 392 28.54 -21.64 20.94
CA ASN A 392 29.68 -22.19 20.22
C ASN A 392 29.29 -23.17 19.08
N ASN A 393 28.25 -22.77 18.32
CA ASN A 393 27.60 -23.53 17.24
C ASN A 393 26.78 -24.76 17.64
N ALA A 394 26.65 -25.08 18.95
CA ALA A 394 25.76 -26.12 19.44
C ALA A 394 24.40 -25.47 19.87
N GLU A 395 23.29 -26.10 19.55
CA GLU A 395 21.97 -25.61 19.96
C GLU A 395 21.81 -25.76 21.49
N VAL A 396 21.28 -24.73 22.14
CA VAL A 396 20.97 -24.76 23.57
C VAL A 396 19.51 -25.14 23.72
N GLU A 397 19.25 -26.30 24.30
CA GLU A 397 17.87 -26.73 24.59
C GLU A 397 17.32 -25.92 25.78
N ALA A 398 16.69 -24.81 25.51
CA ALA A 398 15.92 -24.06 26.49
C ALA A 398 14.83 -23.29 25.81
N ASP A 399 13.63 -23.33 26.38
CA ASP A 399 12.51 -22.49 25.95
C ASP A 399 12.79 -21.04 26.30
N VAL A 400 12.80 -20.20 25.29
CA VAL A 400 12.94 -18.75 25.46
C VAL A 400 11.54 -18.14 25.73
N ALA A 401 11.36 -17.62 26.95
CA ALA A 401 10.13 -16.94 27.31
C ALA A 401 9.98 -15.65 26.53
N LEU A 402 8.77 -15.44 25.98
CA LEU A 402 8.42 -14.26 25.18
C LEU A 402 7.26 -13.53 25.83
N THR A 403 7.40 -12.23 26.03
CA THR A 403 6.33 -11.36 26.56
C THR A 403 6.04 -10.21 25.61
N PRO A 404 4.77 -9.90 25.31
CA PRO A 404 4.45 -8.78 24.44
C PRO A 404 4.66 -7.44 25.16
N ALA A 405 5.15 -6.44 24.42
CA ALA A 405 5.31 -5.06 24.90
C ALA A 405 5.03 -4.06 23.78
N MET A 406 4.48 -2.91 24.12
CA MET A 406 4.24 -1.82 23.17
C MET A 406 5.30 -0.73 23.33
N HIS A 407 5.89 -0.29 22.22
CA HIS A 407 6.81 0.83 22.18
C HIS A 407 6.60 1.65 20.90
N ASN A 408 6.43 2.96 21.00
CA ASN A 408 6.17 3.86 19.88
C ASN A 408 5.05 3.37 18.93
N ASN A 409 3.92 2.88 19.51
CA ASN A 409 2.79 2.30 18.79
C ASN A 409 3.10 1.04 17.97
N ALA A 410 4.23 0.39 18.19
CA ALA A 410 4.59 -0.89 17.60
C ALA A 410 4.61 -2.00 18.66
N LEU A 411 4.16 -3.20 18.26
CA LEU A 411 4.24 -4.39 19.11
C LEU A 411 5.68 -4.94 19.07
N TYR A 412 6.22 -5.22 20.24
CA TYR A 412 7.47 -5.95 20.40
C TYR A 412 7.26 -7.20 21.23
N TRP A 413 8.06 -8.23 20.94
CA TRP A 413 8.17 -9.42 21.75
C TRP A 413 9.49 -9.39 22.50
N ILE A 414 9.41 -9.39 23.82
CA ILE A 414 10.60 -9.39 24.66
C ILE A 414 11.00 -10.84 24.90
N ALA A 415 12.15 -11.24 24.34
CA ALA A 415 12.74 -12.58 24.53
C ALA A 415 13.70 -12.55 25.71
N ASP A 416 13.44 -13.36 26.73
CA ASP A 416 14.36 -13.54 27.85
C ASP A 416 15.32 -14.70 27.53
N VAL A 417 16.53 -14.35 27.08
CA VAL A 417 17.57 -15.35 26.73
C VAL A 417 18.54 -15.66 27.89
N ALA A 418 18.35 -15.02 29.06
CA ALA A 418 19.22 -15.27 30.24
C ALA A 418 19.34 -16.74 30.64
N PRO A 419 18.24 -17.54 30.65
CA PRO A 419 18.33 -18.96 31.03
C PRO A 419 19.24 -19.75 30.10
N THR A 420 19.29 -19.41 28.81
CA THR A 420 20.12 -20.11 27.80
C THR A 420 21.63 -19.81 27.95
N MET A 421 21.96 -18.74 28.68
CA MET A 421 23.35 -18.28 28.87
C MET A 421 23.90 -18.61 30.25
N THR A 422 23.20 -19.41 31.05
CA THR A 422 23.67 -19.82 32.38
C THR A 422 24.99 -20.55 32.29
N GLY A 423 25.97 -20.14 33.11
CA GLY A 423 27.30 -20.73 33.11
C GLY A 423 28.19 -20.33 31.93
N ALA A 424 27.89 -19.24 31.26
CA ALA A 424 28.72 -18.69 30.21
C ALA A 424 30.11 -18.29 30.74
N LYS A 425 31.14 -18.57 29.94
CA LYS A 425 32.56 -18.26 30.25
C LYS A 425 33.08 -17.24 29.25
N ALA A 426 34.16 -16.57 29.58
CA ALA A 426 34.87 -15.70 28.66
C ALA A 426 35.22 -16.43 27.36
N ASN A 427 35.02 -15.74 26.23
CA ASN A 427 35.13 -16.23 24.85
C ASN A 427 34.00 -17.17 24.36
N ASP A 428 33.00 -17.47 25.16
CA ASP A 428 31.80 -18.14 24.64
C ASP A 428 31.09 -17.24 23.60
N LYS A 429 30.69 -17.85 22.49
CA LYS A 429 29.97 -17.19 21.39
C LYS A 429 28.54 -17.71 21.34
N PHE A 430 27.60 -16.82 21.47
CA PHE A 430 26.20 -17.13 21.34
C PHE A 430 25.67 -16.57 20.04
N ALA A 431 24.85 -17.34 19.32
CA ALA A 431 24.06 -16.84 18.22
C ALA A 431 22.57 -17.00 18.57
N ILE A 432 21.87 -15.88 18.67
CA ILE A 432 20.43 -15.81 18.94
C ILE A 432 19.73 -15.72 17.60
N LYS A 433 19.03 -16.77 17.23
CA LYS A 433 18.34 -16.90 15.96
C LYS A 433 16.85 -16.63 16.16
N VAL A 434 16.31 -15.67 15.43
CA VAL A 434 14.90 -15.28 15.48
C VAL A 434 14.20 -15.76 14.22
N TYR A 435 13.18 -16.60 14.39
CA TYR A 435 12.33 -17.09 13.31
C TYR A 435 10.95 -16.46 13.47
N PHE A 436 10.53 -15.71 12.49
CA PHE A 436 9.20 -15.11 12.53
C PHE A 436 8.15 -16.15 12.16
N ASN A 437 7.15 -16.27 13.02
CA ASN A 437 6.01 -17.14 12.81
C ASN A 437 4.93 -16.39 12.02
N ILE A 438 5.09 -16.29 10.72
CA ILE A 438 4.13 -15.64 9.85
C ILE A 438 3.05 -16.65 9.46
N GLY A 439 1.83 -16.42 9.91
CA GLY A 439 0.69 -17.26 9.55
C GLY A 439 0.74 -18.70 10.08
N GLY A 440 1.40 -18.94 11.21
CA GLY A 440 1.41 -20.25 11.88
C GLY A 440 2.46 -21.25 11.41
N GLU A 441 3.19 -20.95 10.34
CA GLU A 441 4.39 -21.70 9.94
C GLU A 441 5.63 -20.95 10.35
N ILE A 442 6.65 -21.66 10.85
CA ILE A 442 7.97 -21.08 11.08
C ILE A 442 8.52 -20.77 9.69
N GLY A 443 8.73 -19.50 9.41
CA GLY A 443 9.29 -19.08 8.13
C GLY A 443 10.68 -19.67 7.96
N ASP A 444 10.85 -20.56 7.00
CA ASP A 444 12.10 -21.32 6.80
C ASP A 444 13.33 -20.46 6.57
N LYS A 445 13.19 -19.16 6.32
CA LYS A 445 14.29 -18.37 5.75
C LYS A 445 14.37 -16.91 6.19
N THR A 446 13.48 -16.43 7.03
CA THR A 446 13.59 -15.11 7.63
C THR A 446 14.19 -15.21 9.00
N THR A 447 15.41 -15.72 9.06
CA THR A 447 16.14 -15.85 10.33
C THR A 447 16.98 -14.61 10.52
N TYR A 448 16.69 -13.89 11.57
CA TYR A 448 17.61 -12.88 12.07
C TYR A 448 18.61 -13.56 13.02
N VAL A 449 19.89 -13.36 12.78
CA VAL A 449 20.93 -13.95 13.63
C VAL A 449 21.65 -12.84 14.39
N TYR A 450 21.60 -12.92 15.71
CA TYR A 450 22.31 -12.03 16.60
C TYR A 450 23.51 -12.73 17.19
N ASN A 451 24.69 -12.20 16.95
CA ASN A 451 25.91 -12.75 17.48
C ASN A 451 26.36 -12.00 18.75
N LEU A 452 26.54 -12.70 19.83
CA LEU A 452 26.98 -12.18 21.12
C LEU A 452 28.25 -12.92 21.57
N THR A 453 29.27 -12.17 21.96
CA THR A 453 30.50 -12.74 22.53
C THR A 453 30.60 -12.34 23.99
N VAL A 454 30.99 -13.32 24.85
CA VAL A 454 31.22 -13.08 26.27
C VAL A 454 32.70 -12.73 26.45
N ASN A 455 32.97 -11.55 27.00
CA ASN A 455 34.31 -11.08 27.33
C ASN A 455 34.71 -11.48 28.74
#